data_f3f5267c996202722c4ebd4518c2cde9
#
_entry.id   f3f5267c996202722c4ebd4518c2cde9
#
_cell.length_a   1.000
_cell.length_b   1.000
_cell.length_c   1.000
_cell.angle_alpha   90.00
_cell.angle_beta   90.00
_cell.angle_gamma   90.00
#
_symmetry.space_group_name_H-M   'P 1'
#
loop_
_entity.id
_entity.type
_entity.pdbx_description
1 polymer ?
#
loop_
_entity_poly.entity_id
_entity_poly.type
_entity_poly.pdbx_seq_one_letter_code
_entity_poly.pdbx_strand_id
1 'polypeptide(L)'
;MPEALSSSPSPRRRLGVDADHEHYKWWALSCTSLGMLLATVNSGTLVIALPDLEKALGVGLLTLVWVILAFMIASTVLVLTFGRLSDLFGRKRAFVAGFVVFTIASLGAGFATGGTDLILWRIVQGIGGALLFANASALVTDAFPREQLGVAMGTNVMVAGVGLVLGPVLGGALVEISWHWVFWFNVPFGIAGSLWAAIVLRELVRPEVEHRFDWPGTITFVVGLTGLTYGISRGGIVSWNDAHTIIALALAAVLLPAFLVIERRAPSPMLDLTLFADRGFAAATG
;
A
#
# COMPACT_ATOMS: atom_id res chain seq x y z
N MET A 1 -44.67 -42.19 -14.39
CA MET A 1 -43.38 -41.59 -13.94
C MET A 1 -43.45 -40.09 -14.16
N PRO A 2 -43.57 -39.27 -13.13
CA PRO A 2 -43.51 -37.80 -13.28
C PRO A 2 -42.05 -37.34 -13.07
N GLU A 3 -41.61 -36.52 -14.03
CA GLU A 3 -40.33 -35.81 -14.03
C GLU A 3 -40.18 -34.94 -12.78
N ALA A 4 -39.09 -35.17 -12.05
CA ALA A 4 -38.65 -34.32 -10.96
C ALA A 4 -38.13 -32.99 -11.57
N LEU A 5 -38.93 -31.92 -11.44
CA LEU A 5 -38.52 -30.54 -11.69
C LEU A 5 -37.38 -30.20 -10.71
N SER A 6 -36.13 -30.17 -11.19
CA SER A 6 -35.01 -29.65 -10.47
C SER A 6 -35.18 -28.14 -10.30
N SER A 7 -35.60 -27.72 -9.12
CA SER A 7 -35.59 -26.30 -8.73
C SER A 7 -34.13 -25.83 -8.63
N SER A 8 -33.65 -25.14 -9.65
CA SER A 8 -32.43 -24.37 -9.58
C SER A 8 -32.58 -23.28 -8.49
N PRO A 9 -31.62 -23.15 -7.55
CA PRO A 9 -31.68 -22.10 -6.55
C PRO A 9 -31.63 -20.73 -7.25
N SER A 10 -32.60 -19.89 -6.95
CA SER A 10 -32.67 -18.52 -7.45
C SER A 10 -31.36 -17.77 -7.16
N PRO A 11 -30.80 -17.01 -8.12
CA PRO A 11 -29.60 -16.23 -7.87
C PRO A 11 -29.94 -15.17 -6.82
N ARG A 12 -29.32 -15.26 -5.63
CA ARG A 12 -29.38 -14.19 -4.63
C ARG A 12 -28.93 -12.91 -5.31
N ARG A 13 -29.80 -11.91 -5.40
CA ARG A 13 -29.44 -10.56 -5.87
C ARG A 13 -28.29 -10.05 -5.01
N ARG A 14 -27.07 -10.14 -5.52
CA ARG A 14 -25.90 -9.53 -4.90
C ARG A 14 -25.88 -8.07 -5.30
N LEU A 15 -25.96 -7.18 -4.32
CA LEU A 15 -25.71 -5.75 -4.53
C LEU A 15 -24.32 -5.60 -5.15
N GLY A 16 -24.22 -4.98 -6.34
CA GLY A 16 -22.95 -4.68 -6.98
C GLY A 16 -22.95 -4.90 -8.50
N VAL A 17 -21.95 -4.34 -9.20
CA VAL A 17 -21.76 -4.48 -10.65
C VAL A 17 -21.39 -5.94 -10.95
N ASP A 18 -22.01 -6.54 -11.99
CA ASP A 18 -21.69 -7.91 -12.41
C ASP A 18 -20.28 -7.94 -13.03
N ALA A 19 -19.47 -8.98 -12.68
CA ALA A 19 -18.11 -9.12 -13.21
C ALA A 19 -18.11 -9.40 -14.73
N ASP A 20 -19.18 -10.00 -15.24
CA ASP A 20 -19.37 -10.27 -16.68
C ASP A 20 -19.86 -9.02 -17.45
N HIS A 21 -20.08 -7.90 -16.77
CA HIS A 21 -20.49 -6.66 -17.43
C HIS A 21 -19.31 -6.05 -18.19
N GLU A 22 -19.53 -5.69 -19.45
CA GLU A 22 -18.50 -5.15 -20.36
C GLU A 22 -17.70 -3.97 -19.75
N HIS A 23 -18.32 -3.20 -18.87
CA HIS A 23 -17.73 -2.01 -18.25
C HIS A 23 -17.09 -2.28 -16.88
N TYR A 24 -17.12 -3.52 -16.36
CA TYR A 24 -16.56 -3.85 -15.03
C TYR A 24 -15.10 -3.41 -14.88
N LYS A 25 -14.29 -3.62 -15.90
CA LYS A 25 -12.88 -3.24 -15.92
C LYS A 25 -12.65 -1.75 -15.62
N TRP A 26 -13.49 -0.87 -16.16
CA TRP A 26 -13.40 0.57 -15.93
C TRP A 26 -13.81 0.97 -14.52
N TRP A 27 -14.79 0.29 -13.96
CA TRP A 27 -15.18 0.47 -12.56
C TRP A 27 -14.07 0.00 -11.61
N ALA A 28 -13.44 -1.14 -11.89
CA ALA A 28 -12.28 -1.61 -11.13
C ALA A 28 -11.11 -0.63 -11.22
N LEU A 29 -10.83 -0.10 -12.42
CA LEU A 29 -9.80 0.92 -12.62
C LEU A 29 -10.10 2.20 -11.83
N SER A 30 -11.34 2.66 -11.78
CA SER A 30 -11.72 3.84 -11.00
C SER A 30 -11.46 3.66 -9.50
N CYS A 31 -11.73 2.46 -8.95
CA CYS A 31 -11.42 2.13 -7.57
C CYS A 31 -9.92 2.17 -7.29
N THR A 32 -9.12 1.50 -8.14
CA THR A 32 -7.67 1.42 -7.95
C THR A 32 -7.00 2.79 -8.14
N SER A 33 -7.44 3.56 -9.13
CA SER A 33 -6.99 4.93 -9.35
C SER A 33 -7.30 5.85 -8.17
N LEU A 34 -8.48 5.72 -7.55
CA LEU A 34 -8.82 6.49 -6.35
C LEU A 34 -7.89 6.16 -5.18
N GLY A 35 -7.57 4.88 -4.97
CA GLY A 35 -6.61 4.46 -3.94
C GLY A 35 -5.21 5.01 -4.17
N MET A 36 -4.74 4.95 -5.42
CA MET A 36 -3.43 5.52 -5.82
C MET A 36 -3.40 7.03 -5.65
N LEU A 37 -4.47 7.73 -6.07
CA LEU A 37 -4.59 9.18 -5.92
C LEU A 37 -4.53 9.60 -4.44
N LEU A 38 -5.32 8.94 -3.60
CA LEU A 38 -5.39 9.22 -2.16
C LEU A 38 -4.02 9.09 -1.50
N ALA A 39 -3.30 7.99 -1.75
CA ALA A 39 -2.00 7.74 -1.18
C ALA A 39 -0.91 8.73 -1.65
N THR A 40 -0.96 9.13 -2.93
CA THR A 40 0.03 10.06 -3.51
C THR A 40 -0.25 11.51 -3.13
N VAL A 41 -1.50 11.94 -3.12
CA VAL A 41 -1.89 13.28 -2.62
C VAL A 41 -1.47 13.43 -1.16
N ASN A 42 -1.76 12.45 -0.31
CA ASN A 42 -1.36 12.47 1.11
C ASN A 42 0.16 12.65 1.30
N SER A 43 0.97 12.04 0.44
CA SER A 43 2.43 12.23 0.50
C SER A 43 2.85 13.65 0.12
N GLY A 44 2.22 14.22 -0.89
CA GLY A 44 2.51 15.58 -1.37
C GLY A 44 2.04 16.68 -0.42
N THR A 45 0.85 16.54 0.17
CA THR A 45 0.28 17.52 1.12
C THR A 45 1.13 17.69 2.36
N LEU A 46 1.71 16.58 2.87
CA LEU A 46 2.49 16.59 4.09
C LEU A 46 3.78 17.42 3.96
N VAL A 47 4.45 17.37 2.82
CA VAL A 47 5.73 18.07 2.62
C VAL A 47 5.57 19.58 2.82
N ILE A 48 4.46 20.14 2.35
CA ILE A 48 4.17 21.58 2.51
C ILE A 48 3.79 21.92 3.96
N ALA A 49 3.18 20.99 4.67
CA ALA A 49 2.73 21.19 6.05
C ALA A 49 3.86 21.13 7.10
N LEU A 50 5.08 20.70 6.73
CA LEU A 50 6.17 20.48 7.69
C LEU A 50 6.49 21.71 8.57
N PRO A 51 6.59 22.97 8.05
CA PRO A 51 6.89 24.11 8.89
C PRO A 51 5.79 24.43 9.91
N ASP A 52 4.53 24.17 9.57
CA ASP A 52 3.41 24.39 10.47
C ASP A 52 3.31 23.28 11.54
N LEU A 53 3.61 22.04 11.16
CA LEU A 53 3.75 20.93 12.08
C LEU A 53 4.89 21.14 13.08
N GLU A 54 6.03 21.69 12.63
CA GLU A 54 7.16 22.04 13.50
C GLU A 54 6.72 22.97 14.62
N LYS A 55 6.04 24.05 14.24
CA LYS A 55 5.56 25.07 15.19
C LYS A 55 4.45 24.54 16.09
N ALA A 56 3.48 23.81 15.51
CA ALA A 56 2.30 23.36 16.24
C ALA A 56 2.61 22.26 17.26
N LEU A 57 3.49 21.32 16.90
CA LEU A 57 3.86 20.19 17.76
C LEU A 57 5.12 20.44 18.61
N GLY A 58 5.83 21.56 18.37
CA GLY A 58 7.07 21.90 19.08
C GLY A 58 8.20 20.88 18.85
N VAL A 59 8.27 20.26 17.67
CA VAL A 59 9.22 19.19 17.33
C VAL A 59 10.30 19.69 16.39
N GLY A 60 11.50 19.12 16.47
CA GLY A 60 12.59 19.49 15.57
C GLY A 60 12.48 18.81 14.19
N LEU A 61 13.27 19.34 13.24
CA LEU A 61 13.33 18.87 11.85
C LEU A 61 13.55 17.35 11.74
N LEU A 62 14.38 16.76 12.60
CA LEU A 62 14.64 15.32 12.61
C LEU A 62 13.35 14.51 12.80
N THR A 63 12.49 14.93 13.72
CA THR A 63 11.19 14.26 13.98
C THR A 63 10.27 14.38 12.76
N LEU A 64 10.25 15.55 12.10
CA LEU A 64 9.43 15.79 10.91
C LEU A 64 9.87 14.90 9.73
N VAL A 65 11.17 14.74 9.55
CA VAL A 65 11.70 13.80 8.54
C VAL A 65 11.24 12.38 8.85
N TRP A 66 11.24 11.96 10.13
CA TRP A 66 10.70 10.65 10.52
C TRP A 66 9.19 10.51 10.30
N VAL A 67 8.43 11.56 10.41
CA VAL A 67 6.98 11.56 10.05
C VAL A 67 6.77 11.19 8.58
N ILE A 68 7.63 11.69 7.67
CA ILE A 68 7.56 11.31 6.25
C ILE A 68 8.07 9.87 6.06
N LEU A 69 9.25 9.56 6.59
CA LEU A 69 9.92 8.29 6.39
C LEU A 69 9.14 7.11 6.97
N ALA A 70 8.46 7.29 8.10
CA ALA A 70 7.65 6.25 8.73
C ALA A 70 6.58 5.69 7.79
N PHE A 71 5.87 6.57 7.08
CA PHE A 71 4.90 6.16 6.05
C PHE A 71 5.58 5.46 4.87
N MET A 72 6.67 6.05 4.35
CA MET A 72 7.38 5.51 3.18
C MET A 72 7.99 4.14 3.47
N ILE A 73 8.66 3.99 4.63
CA ILE A 73 9.26 2.73 5.05
C ILE A 73 8.16 1.67 5.22
N ALA A 74 7.12 1.97 6.01
CA ALA A 74 6.04 1.03 6.26
C ALA A 74 5.34 0.61 4.95
N SER A 75 5.04 1.56 4.05
CA SER A 75 4.38 1.25 2.79
C SER A 75 5.28 0.42 1.87
N THR A 76 6.55 0.76 1.71
CA THR A 76 7.48 0.05 0.82
C THR A 76 7.80 -1.35 1.30
N VAL A 77 8.12 -1.49 2.60
CA VAL A 77 8.50 -2.77 3.20
C VAL A 77 7.35 -3.77 3.16
N LEU A 78 6.12 -3.32 3.38
CA LEU A 78 4.96 -4.19 3.49
C LEU A 78 4.25 -4.48 2.16
N VAL A 79 4.56 -3.77 1.06
CA VAL A 79 3.92 -4.01 -0.24
C VAL A 79 4.05 -5.46 -0.68
N LEU A 80 5.24 -6.05 -0.63
CA LEU A 80 5.48 -7.43 -1.05
C LEU A 80 4.74 -8.42 -0.14
N THR A 81 4.83 -8.20 1.17
CA THR A 81 4.14 -9.03 2.18
C THR A 81 2.63 -9.02 1.98
N PHE A 82 2.04 -7.83 1.81
CA PHE A 82 0.60 -7.70 1.63
C PHE A 82 0.12 -8.13 0.24
N GLY A 83 0.97 -8.05 -0.78
CA GLY A 83 0.70 -8.65 -2.07
C GLY A 83 0.44 -10.15 -1.90
N ARG A 84 1.37 -10.87 -1.28
CA ARG A 84 1.24 -12.30 -1.03
C ARG A 84 0.08 -12.64 -0.08
N LEU A 85 -0.10 -11.85 0.97
CA LEU A 85 -1.20 -12.04 1.91
C LEU A 85 -2.57 -11.86 1.24
N SER A 86 -2.69 -10.94 0.30
CA SER A 86 -3.92 -10.69 -0.44
C SER A 86 -4.28 -11.82 -1.40
N ASP A 87 -3.31 -12.54 -1.94
CA ASP A 87 -3.55 -13.74 -2.73
C ASP A 87 -4.18 -14.87 -1.89
N LEU A 88 -3.85 -14.94 -0.59
CA LEU A 88 -4.41 -15.92 0.34
C LEU A 88 -5.79 -15.54 0.88
N PHE A 89 -6.00 -14.28 1.20
CA PHE A 89 -7.23 -13.80 1.88
C PHE A 89 -8.23 -13.11 0.96
N GLY A 90 -7.82 -12.79 -0.27
CA GLY A 90 -8.62 -12.12 -1.28
C GLY A 90 -8.19 -10.67 -1.50
N ARG A 91 -7.94 -10.33 -2.77
CA ARG A 91 -7.42 -9.01 -3.21
C ARG A 91 -8.40 -7.87 -2.93
N LYS A 92 -9.70 -8.09 -3.19
CA LYS A 92 -10.75 -7.13 -2.88
C LYS A 92 -10.78 -6.79 -1.39
N ARG A 93 -10.78 -7.83 -0.52
CA ARG A 93 -10.84 -7.65 0.93
C ARG A 93 -9.63 -6.88 1.43
N ALA A 94 -8.45 -7.23 0.96
CA ALA A 94 -7.20 -6.55 1.31
C ALA A 94 -7.21 -5.08 0.86
N PHE A 95 -7.71 -4.80 -0.35
CA PHE A 95 -7.81 -3.44 -0.86
C PHE A 95 -8.79 -2.56 -0.07
N VAL A 96 -9.98 -3.09 0.25
CA VAL A 96 -10.97 -2.39 1.12
C VAL A 96 -10.39 -2.16 2.51
N ALA A 97 -9.72 -3.18 3.11
CA ALA A 97 -9.03 -3.02 4.38
C ALA A 97 -7.96 -1.93 4.31
N GLY A 98 -7.24 -1.81 3.19
CA GLY A 98 -6.28 -0.75 2.92
C GLY A 98 -6.89 0.65 3.04
N PHE A 99 -8.04 0.89 2.40
CA PHE A 99 -8.77 2.14 2.55
C PHE A 99 -9.20 2.41 4.00
N VAL A 100 -9.75 1.40 4.68
CA VAL A 100 -10.23 1.54 6.07
C VAL A 100 -9.06 1.89 7.00
N VAL A 101 -7.95 1.13 6.94
CA VAL A 101 -6.77 1.37 7.76
C VAL A 101 -6.17 2.75 7.47
N PHE A 102 -6.03 3.11 6.20
CA PHE A 102 -5.52 4.41 5.78
C PHE A 102 -6.40 5.56 6.31
N THR A 103 -7.72 5.41 6.23
CA THR A 103 -8.70 6.42 6.69
C THR A 103 -8.65 6.60 8.21
N ILE A 104 -8.65 5.49 8.96
CA ILE A 104 -8.57 5.53 10.43
C ILE A 104 -7.24 6.19 10.86
N ALA A 105 -6.14 5.79 10.22
CA ALA A 105 -4.84 6.37 10.50
C ALA A 105 -4.76 7.86 10.14
N SER A 106 -5.39 8.28 9.04
CA SER A 106 -5.48 9.70 8.67
C SER A 106 -6.30 10.50 9.71
N LEU A 107 -7.41 9.93 10.17
CA LEU A 107 -8.20 10.55 11.23
C LEU A 107 -7.37 10.70 12.52
N GLY A 108 -6.70 9.63 12.96
CA GLY A 108 -5.85 9.63 14.15
C GLY A 108 -4.66 10.58 14.03
N ALA A 109 -3.99 10.62 12.88
CA ALA A 109 -2.88 11.55 12.61
C ALA A 109 -3.29 13.02 12.76
N GLY A 110 -4.51 13.36 12.37
CA GLY A 110 -5.05 14.70 12.55
C GLY A 110 -5.38 15.05 14.02
N PHE A 111 -5.39 14.09 14.95
CA PHE A 111 -5.52 14.29 16.38
C PHE A 111 -4.20 14.14 17.13
N ALA A 112 -3.08 13.97 16.43
CA ALA A 112 -1.80 13.77 17.07
C ALA A 112 -1.41 14.96 17.96
N THR A 113 -0.91 14.64 19.16
CA THR A 113 -0.54 15.64 20.18
C THR A 113 0.97 15.84 20.28
N GLY A 114 1.77 15.08 19.52
CA GLY A 114 3.22 15.15 19.50
C GLY A 114 3.85 14.37 18.36
N GLY A 115 5.14 14.57 18.15
CA GLY A 115 5.86 13.97 17.03
C GLY A 115 5.87 12.44 17.03
N THR A 116 6.05 11.81 18.19
CA THR A 116 6.05 10.35 18.31
C THR A 116 4.67 9.76 18.00
N ASP A 117 3.62 10.40 18.51
CA ASP A 117 2.23 10.01 18.24
C ASP A 117 1.95 10.10 16.72
N LEU A 118 2.34 11.21 16.11
CA LEU A 118 2.20 11.38 14.65
C LEU A 118 2.97 10.31 13.86
N ILE A 119 4.21 9.98 14.26
CA ILE A 119 5.01 8.91 13.62
C ILE A 119 4.28 7.57 13.71
N LEU A 120 3.69 7.23 14.86
CA LEU A 120 2.93 5.98 15.00
C LEU A 120 1.73 5.93 14.05
N TRP A 121 0.95 7.00 13.96
CA TRP A 121 -0.15 7.08 12.99
C TRP A 121 0.34 7.00 11.54
N ARG A 122 1.51 7.56 11.23
CA ARG A 122 2.13 7.45 9.90
C ARG A 122 2.54 6.02 9.55
N ILE A 123 3.02 5.23 10.53
CA ILE A 123 3.28 3.80 10.33
C ILE A 123 1.98 3.06 9.99
N VAL A 124 0.92 3.28 10.78
CA VAL A 124 -0.40 2.66 10.52
C VAL A 124 -0.96 3.08 9.16
N GLN A 125 -0.80 4.35 8.79
CA GLN A 125 -1.21 4.86 7.48
C GLN A 125 -0.40 4.21 6.34
N GLY A 126 0.91 3.96 6.57
CA GLY A 126 1.79 3.22 5.66
C GLY A 126 1.34 1.77 5.45
N ILE A 127 0.84 1.10 6.50
CA ILE A 127 0.20 -0.23 6.39
C ILE A 127 -1.00 -0.16 5.43
N GLY A 128 -1.88 0.81 5.61
CA GLY A 128 -3.00 1.04 4.69
C GLY A 128 -2.55 1.32 3.26
N GLY A 129 -1.54 2.18 3.09
CA GLY A 129 -0.91 2.48 1.81
C GLY A 129 -0.33 1.25 1.11
N ALA A 130 0.38 0.39 1.85
CA ALA A 130 0.94 -0.86 1.32
C ALA A 130 -0.15 -1.80 0.78
N LEU A 131 -1.27 -1.95 1.52
CA LEU A 131 -2.42 -2.72 1.08
C LEU A 131 -3.05 -2.16 -0.21
N LEU A 132 -3.15 -0.83 -0.33
CA LEU A 132 -3.65 -0.17 -1.54
C LEU A 132 -2.70 -0.37 -2.72
N PHE A 133 -1.39 -0.11 -2.55
CA PHE A 133 -0.40 -0.23 -3.62
C PHE A 133 -0.24 -1.68 -4.11
N ALA A 134 -0.12 -2.64 -3.19
CA ALA A 134 0.04 -4.05 -3.53
C ALA A 134 -1.14 -4.59 -4.36
N ASN A 135 -2.35 -4.20 -4.00
CA ASN A 135 -3.55 -4.74 -4.63
C ASN A 135 -4.03 -3.95 -5.85
N ALA A 136 -3.66 -2.67 -6.01
CA ALA A 136 -4.10 -1.86 -7.15
C ALA A 136 -3.71 -2.50 -8.49
N SER A 137 -2.44 -2.88 -8.66
CA SER A 137 -1.95 -3.53 -9.88
C SER A 137 -2.56 -4.92 -10.09
N ALA A 138 -2.71 -5.69 -9.01
CA ALA A 138 -3.29 -7.04 -9.07
C ALA A 138 -4.76 -6.99 -9.51
N LEU A 139 -5.58 -6.10 -8.92
CA LEU A 139 -6.99 -5.93 -9.27
C LEU A 139 -7.19 -5.46 -10.71
N VAL A 140 -6.30 -4.61 -11.22
CA VAL A 140 -6.32 -4.19 -12.64
C VAL A 140 -5.98 -5.36 -13.53
N THR A 141 -4.97 -6.15 -13.18
CA THR A 141 -4.57 -7.34 -13.95
C THR A 141 -5.69 -8.37 -14.03
N ASP A 142 -6.47 -8.54 -12.95
CA ASP A 142 -7.60 -9.46 -12.90
C ASP A 142 -8.80 -8.98 -13.73
N ALA A 143 -8.96 -7.65 -13.89
CA ALA A 143 -10.13 -7.06 -14.54
C ALA A 143 -9.93 -6.79 -16.04
N PHE A 144 -8.68 -6.63 -16.50
CA PHE A 144 -8.39 -6.23 -17.88
C PHE A 144 -7.82 -7.38 -18.72
N PRO A 145 -8.18 -7.49 -20.02
CA PRO A 145 -7.50 -8.38 -20.95
C PRO A 145 -6.05 -7.91 -21.16
N ARG A 146 -5.17 -8.86 -21.51
CA ARG A 146 -3.72 -8.62 -21.64
C ARG A 146 -3.37 -7.46 -22.57
N GLU A 147 -4.12 -7.31 -23.65
CA GLU A 147 -3.91 -6.27 -24.69
C GLU A 147 -4.16 -4.85 -24.17
N GLN A 148 -4.93 -4.71 -23.11
CA GLN A 148 -5.32 -3.42 -22.52
C GLN A 148 -4.63 -3.12 -21.19
N LEU A 149 -3.83 -4.06 -20.65
CA LEU A 149 -3.14 -3.90 -19.37
C LEU A 149 -2.21 -2.68 -19.35
N GLY A 150 -1.48 -2.44 -20.45
CA GLY A 150 -0.58 -1.29 -20.56
C GLY A 150 -1.31 0.04 -20.38
N VAL A 151 -2.50 0.19 -20.97
CA VAL A 151 -3.33 1.40 -20.84
C VAL A 151 -3.85 1.53 -19.42
N ALA A 152 -4.36 0.44 -18.84
CA ALA A 152 -4.94 0.47 -17.50
C ALA A 152 -3.89 0.77 -16.42
N MET A 153 -2.73 0.12 -16.47
CA MET A 153 -1.62 0.40 -15.56
C MET A 153 -1.04 1.80 -15.77
N GLY A 154 -0.88 2.22 -17.03
CA GLY A 154 -0.45 3.58 -17.36
C GLY A 154 -1.39 4.65 -16.82
N THR A 155 -2.71 4.40 -16.84
CA THR A 155 -3.72 5.29 -16.24
C THR A 155 -3.52 5.38 -14.72
N ASN A 156 -3.30 4.27 -14.00
CA ASN A 156 -3.04 4.31 -12.57
C ASN A 156 -1.77 5.11 -12.24
N VAL A 157 -0.69 4.92 -13.01
CA VAL A 157 0.57 5.66 -12.83
C VAL A 157 0.35 7.16 -13.12
N MET A 158 -0.39 7.48 -14.18
CA MET A 158 -0.72 8.86 -14.50
C MET A 158 -1.53 9.53 -13.38
N VAL A 159 -2.54 8.85 -12.84
CA VAL A 159 -3.35 9.36 -11.71
C VAL A 159 -2.48 9.55 -10.46
N ALA A 160 -1.55 8.62 -10.18
CA ALA A 160 -0.59 8.78 -9.09
C ALA A 160 0.32 10.00 -9.30
N GLY A 161 0.79 10.24 -10.53
CA GLY A 161 1.57 11.42 -10.89
C GLY A 161 0.79 12.73 -10.71
N VAL A 162 -0.48 12.75 -11.13
CA VAL A 162 -1.39 13.88 -10.89
C VAL A 162 -1.55 14.12 -9.38
N GLY A 163 -1.73 13.07 -8.59
CA GLY A 163 -1.80 13.16 -7.13
C GLY A 163 -0.56 13.78 -6.51
N LEU A 164 0.62 13.41 -7.00
CA LEU A 164 1.89 13.97 -6.50
C LEU A 164 2.02 15.48 -6.79
N VAL A 165 1.52 15.94 -7.95
CA VAL A 165 1.51 17.36 -8.32
C VAL A 165 0.43 18.15 -7.58
N LEU A 166 -0.76 17.58 -7.43
CA LEU A 166 -1.87 18.21 -6.70
C LEU A 166 -1.62 18.26 -5.19
N GLY A 167 -0.86 17.30 -4.65
CA GLY A 167 -0.58 17.22 -3.21
C GLY A 167 -0.06 18.53 -2.63
N PRO A 168 1.05 19.09 -3.11
CA PRO A 168 1.58 20.36 -2.60
C PRO A 168 0.59 21.52 -2.71
N VAL A 169 -0.17 21.63 -3.80
CA VAL A 169 -1.16 22.69 -3.99
C VAL A 169 -2.27 22.60 -2.95
N LEU A 170 -2.83 21.40 -2.78
CA LEU A 170 -3.85 21.12 -1.76
C LEU A 170 -3.27 21.29 -0.34
N GLY A 171 -2.03 20.85 -0.13
CA GLY A 171 -1.33 21.00 1.15
C GLY A 171 -1.22 22.45 1.58
N GLY A 172 -0.83 23.35 0.67
CA GLY A 172 -0.78 24.79 0.94
C GLY A 172 -2.13 25.36 1.35
N ALA A 173 -3.19 25.05 0.58
CA ALA A 173 -4.54 25.54 0.89
C ALA A 173 -5.10 24.96 2.21
N LEU A 174 -4.80 23.70 2.52
CA LEU A 174 -5.28 23.06 3.73
C LEU A 174 -4.56 23.58 4.99
N VAL A 175 -3.27 23.86 4.90
CA VAL A 175 -2.47 24.40 6.00
C VAL A 175 -2.91 25.80 6.40
N GLU A 176 -3.38 26.63 5.46
CA GLU A 176 -3.94 27.95 5.76
C GLU A 176 -5.15 27.86 6.73
N ILE A 177 -5.90 26.76 6.69
CA ILE A 177 -6.99 26.52 7.65
C ILE A 177 -6.43 25.98 8.95
N SER A 178 -5.74 24.87 8.90
CA SER A 178 -4.99 24.23 9.99
C SER A 178 -4.25 23.00 9.47
N TRP A 179 -3.07 22.69 10.05
CA TRP A 179 -2.30 21.48 9.71
C TRP A 179 -3.07 20.18 9.88
N HIS A 180 -4.07 20.11 10.76
CA HIS A 180 -4.93 18.94 10.98
C HIS A 180 -5.66 18.53 9.68
N TRP A 181 -6.05 19.51 8.86
CA TRP A 181 -6.76 19.28 7.61
C TRP A 181 -5.93 18.53 6.57
N VAL A 182 -4.60 18.58 6.64
CA VAL A 182 -3.70 17.80 5.79
C VAL A 182 -3.97 16.30 5.92
N PHE A 183 -4.36 15.86 7.11
CA PHE A 183 -4.75 14.48 7.38
C PHE A 183 -6.24 14.25 7.22
N TRP A 184 -7.08 15.12 7.79
CA TRP A 184 -8.53 14.94 7.76
C TRP A 184 -9.14 15.06 6.37
N PHE A 185 -8.50 15.77 5.44
CA PHE A 185 -8.89 15.80 4.03
C PHE A 185 -8.97 14.39 3.42
N ASN A 186 -8.11 13.47 3.84
CA ASN A 186 -8.12 12.10 3.34
C ASN A 186 -9.33 11.29 3.82
N VAL A 187 -9.98 11.67 4.94
CA VAL A 187 -11.04 10.88 5.58
C VAL A 187 -12.28 10.73 4.69
N PRO A 188 -12.90 11.80 4.15
CA PRO A 188 -14.06 11.65 3.28
C PRO A 188 -13.76 10.83 2.01
N PHE A 189 -12.58 11.02 1.41
CA PHE A 189 -12.17 10.27 0.22
C PHE A 189 -11.88 8.79 0.56
N GLY A 190 -11.30 8.52 1.72
CA GLY A 190 -11.05 7.18 2.19
C GLY A 190 -12.34 6.42 2.51
N ILE A 191 -13.33 7.07 3.12
CA ILE A 191 -14.66 6.50 3.33
C ILE A 191 -15.34 6.23 1.98
N ALA A 192 -15.37 7.22 1.10
CA ALA A 192 -15.97 7.07 -0.23
C ALA A 192 -15.27 5.95 -1.03
N GLY A 193 -13.94 5.88 -0.99
CA GLY A 193 -13.15 4.84 -1.65
C GLY A 193 -13.41 3.45 -1.08
N SER A 194 -13.50 3.32 0.25
CA SER A 194 -13.79 2.04 0.89
C SER A 194 -15.18 1.52 0.52
N LEU A 195 -16.20 2.38 0.54
CA LEU A 195 -17.56 2.03 0.13
C LEU A 195 -17.61 1.69 -1.37
N TRP A 196 -16.98 2.51 -2.22
CA TRP A 196 -16.91 2.29 -3.66
C TRP A 196 -16.25 0.96 -3.99
N ALA A 197 -15.09 0.69 -3.40
CA ALA A 197 -14.38 -0.57 -3.58
C ALA A 197 -15.20 -1.79 -3.05
N ALA A 198 -15.87 -1.63 -1.90
CA ALA A 198 -16.71 -2.69 -1.34
C ALA A 198 -17.90 -3.05 -2.24
N ILE A 199 -18.52 -2.05 -2.90
CA ILE A 199 -19.67 -2.24 -3.78
C ILE A 199 -19.23 -2.76 -5.16
N VAL A 200 -18.22 -2.13 -5.75
CA VAL A 200 -17.85 -2.35 -7.14
C VAL A 200 -16.96 -3.57 -7.32
N LEU A 201 -15.90 -3.69 -6.51
CA LEU A 201 -14.92 -4.76 -6.71
C LEU A 201 -15.50 -6.15 -6.46
N ARG A 202 -15.02 -7.12 -7.22
CA ARG A 202 -15.34 -8.54 -7.07
C ARG A 202 -14.08 -9.32 -6.79
N GLU A 203 -14.20 -10.40 -6.05
CA GLU A 203 -13.14 -11.36 -5.89
C GLU A 203 -13.16 -12.27 -7.11
N LEU A 204 -12.33 -11.98 -8.10
CA LEU A 204 -12.27 -12.71 -9.37
C LEU A 204 -11.40 -13.96 -9.25
N VAL A 205 -10.34 -13.87 -8.47
CA VAL A 205 -9.43 -14.98 -8.21
C VAL A 205 -9.82 -15.65 -6.90
N ARG A 206 -9.95 -16.98 -6.90
CA ARG A 206 -10.19 -17.72 -5.66
C ARG A 206 -8.91 -17.71 -4.83
N PRO A 207 -9.00 -17.42 -3.53
CA PRO A 207 -7.83 -17.50 -2.66
C PRO A 207 -7.18 -18.88 -2.74
N GLU A 208 -5.87 -18.92 -2.88
CA GLU A 208 -5.09 -20.16 -2.90
C GLU A 208 -4.97 -20.72 -1.49
N VAL A 209 -5.92 -21.57 -1.08
CA VAL A 209 -6.01 -22.11 0.27
C VAL A 209 -4.88 -23.11 0.59
N GLU A 210 -4.22 -23.67 -0.42
CA GLU A 210 -3.20 -24.72 -0.24
C GLU A 210 -1.79 -24.20 0.05
N HIS A 211 -1.52 -22.91 -0.16
CA HIS A 211 -0.20 -22.36 0.04
C HIS A 211 -0.03 -21.84 1.48
N ARG A 212 0.98 -22.36 2.17
CA ARG A 212 1.35 -21.85 3.50
C ARG A 212 2.08 -20.51 3.36
N PHE A 213 1.72 -19.57 4.23
CA PHE A 213 2.40 -18.28 4.28
C PHE A 213 3.83 -18.47 4.83
N ASP A 214 4.82 -17.91 4.14
CA ASP A 214 6.22 -17.97 4.56
C ASP A 214 6.52 -16.91 5.63
N TRP A 215 6.23 -17.24 6.89
CA TRP A 215 6.54 -16.38 8.03
C TRP A 215 8.05 -16.10 8.19
N PRO A 216 8.96 -17.08 8.09
CA PRO A 216 10.40 -16.83 8.21
C PRO A 216 10.92 -15.89 7.13
N GLY A 217 10.55 -16.10 5.87
CA GLY A 217 10.91 -15.22 4.76
C GLY A 217 10.35 -13.80 4.97
N THR A 218 9.07 -13.70 5.32
CA THR A 218 8.43 -12.41 5.62
C THR A 218 9.14 -11.64 6.72
N ILE A 219 9.42 -12.26 7.87
CA ILE A 219 10.04 -11.58 9.01
C ILE A 219 11.46 -11.13 8.64
N THR A 220 12.27 -11.99 8.01
CA THR A 220 13.63 -11.64 7.61
C THR A 220 13.65 -10.52 6.57
N PHE A 221 12.72 -10.53 5.62
CA PHE A 221 12.56 -9.45 4.63
C PHE A 221 12.15 -8.14 5.29
N VAL A 222 11.06 -8.14 6.06
CA VAL A 222 10.51 -6.93 6.69
C VAL A 222 11.53 -6.30 7.64
N VAL A 223 12.15 -7.10 8.52
CA VAL A 223 13.14 -6.59 9.47
C VAL A 223 14.43 -6.15 8.75
N GLY A 224 14.90 -6.93 7.77
CA GLY A 224 16.09 -6.61 6.99
C GLY A 224 15.91 -5.32 6.17
N LEU A 225 14.79 -5.18 5.46
CA LEU A 225 14.52 -3.99 4.64
C LEU A 225 14.22 -2.76 5.50
N THR A 226 13.54 -2.93 6.63
CA THR A 226 13.37 -1.85 7.63
C THR A 226 14.72 -1.41 8.19
N GLY A 227 15.58 -2.36 8.55
CA GLY A 227 16.94 -2.07 9.02
C GLY A 227 17.76 -1.32 7.97
N LEU A 228 17.68 -1.71 6.70
CA LEU A 228 18.37 -1.04 5.60
C LEU A 228 17.90 0.40 5.43
N THR A 229 16.59 0.59 5.27
CA THR A 229 16.00 1.93 5.05
C THR A 229 16.18 2.84 6.26
N TYR A 230 15.99 2.32 7.47
CA TYR A 230 16.25 3.05 8.71
C TYR A 230 17.73 3.44 8.82
N GLY A 231 18.64 2.47 8.60
CA GLY A 231 20.10 2.69 8.70
C GLY A 231 20.60 3.73 7.72
N ILE A 232 20.18 3.66 6.44
CA ILE A 232 20.57 4.65 5.42
C ILE A 232 19.99 6.03 5.78
N SER A 233 18.71 6.12 6.14
CA SER A 233 18.06 7.38 6.48
C SER A 233 18.70 8.03 7.70
N ARG A 234 18.95 7.25 8.76
CA ARG A 234 19.59 7.76 9.98
C ARG A 234 21.06 8.14 9.75
N GLY A 235 21.79 7.35 8.96
CA GLY A 235 23.18 7.64 8.58
C GLY A 235 23.30 8.99 7.89
N GLY A 236 22.41 9.29 6.94
CA GLY A 236 22.38 10.57 6.24
C GLY A 236 21.92 11.76 7.09
N ILE A 237 21.06 11.53 8.10
CA ILE A 237 20.48 12.61 8.92
C ILE A 237 21.29 12.86 10.19
N VAL A 238 21.75 11.81 10.86
CA VAL A 238 22.42 11.91 12.16
C VAL A 238 23.93 11.69 12.01
N SER A 239 24.35 10.46 11.72
CA SER A 239 25.74 10.10 11.50
C SER A 239 25.86 8.64 11.05
N TRP A 240 26.81 8.37 10.14
CA TRP A 240 27.17 7.00 9.74
C TRP A 240 27.88 6.21 10.85
N ASN A 241 28.49 6.90 11.83
CA ASN A 241 29.19 6.29 12.98
C ASN A 241 28.25 6.13 14.20
N ASP A 242 26.97 6.48 14.09
CA ASP A 242 26.01 6.29 15.18
C ASP A 242 25.76 4.78 15.38
N ALA A 243 25.72 4.35 16.65
CA ALA A 243 25.55 2.94 17.00
C ALA A 243 24.27 2.34 16.42
N HIS A 244 23.15 3.10 16.43
CA HIS A 244 21.86 2.64 15.87
C HIS A 244 21.95 2.48 14.34
N THR A 245 22.67 3.38 13.65
CA THR A 245 22.93 3.28 12.20
C THR A 245 23.69 2.01 11.87
N ILE A 246 24.81 1.78 12.60
CA ILE A 246 25.65 0.60 12.38
C ILE A 246 24.90 -0.70 12.67
N ILE A 247 24.17 -0.77 13.80
CA ILE A 247 23.37 -1.94 14.16
C ILE A 247 22.30 -2.22 13.11
N ALA A 248 21.58 -1.20 12.64
CA ALA A 248 20.53 -1.36 11.64
C ALA A 248 21.08 -1.86 10.31
N LEU A 249 22.21 -1.31 9.84
CA LEU A 249 22.85 -1.74 8.61
C LEU A 249 23.48 -3.15 8.73
N ALA A 250 24.06 -3.48 9.88
CA ALA A 250 24.58 -4.81 10.14
C ALA A 250 23.46 -5.85 10.16
N LEU A 251 22.31 -5.52 10.79
CA LEU A 251 21.13 -6.37 10.80
C LEU A 251 20.60 -6.60 9.38
N ALA A 252 20.52 -5.54 8.58
CA ALA A 252 20.12 -5.64 7.18
C ALA A 252 21.09 -6.51 6.35
N ALA A 253 22.39 -6.32 6.54
CA ALA A 253 23.44 -7.08 5.86
C ALA A 253 23.41 -8.59 6.18
N VAL A 254 22.85 -8.97 7.33
CA VAL A 254 22.67 -10.38 7.71
C VAL A 254 21.31 -10.90 7.23
N LEU A 255 20.24 -10.15 7.49
CA LEU A 255 18.87 -10.64 7.27
C LEU A 255 18.47 -10.66 5.78
N LEU A 256 18.92 -9.72 4.96
CA LEU A 256 18.56 -9.74 3.53
C LEU A 256 19.20 -10.91 2.77
N PRO A 257 20.47 -11.27 2.96
CA PRO A 257 21.01 -12.53 2.42
C PRO A 257 20.34 -13.77 3.01
N ALA A 258 20.03 -13.77 4.32
CA ALA A 258 19.30 -14.87 4.95
C ALA A 258 17.90 -15.05 4.33
N PHE A 259 17.18 -13.96 4.05
CA PHE A 259 15.92 -14.00 3.30
C PHE A 259 16.09 -14.71 1.95
N LEU A 260 17.09 -14.36 1.15
CA LEU A 260 17.33 -15.01 -0.14
C LEU A 260 17.59 -16.52 -0.02
N VAL A 261 18.26 -16.95 1.07
CA VAL A 261 18.53 -18.37 1.33
C VAL A 261 17.23 -19.09 1.75
N ILE A 262 16.42 -18.46 2.60
CA ILE A 262 15.12 -19.00 3.04
C ILE A 262 14.20 -19.13 1.82
N GLU A 263 14.09 -18.09 1.01
CA GLU A 263 13.23 -18.00 -0.17
C GLU A 263 13.52 -19.11 -1.19
N ARG A 264 14.81 -19.43 -1.40
CA ARG A 264 15.24 -20.53 -2.28
C ARG A 264 14.80 -21.92 -1.78
N ARG A 265 14.50 -22.05 -0.49
CA ARG A 265 14.14 -23.33 0.15
C ARG A 265 12.67 -23.38 0.55
N ALA A 266 11.96 -22.27 0.49
CA ALA A 266 10.56 -22.17 0.88
C ALA A 266 9.68 -22.97 -0.09
N PRO A 267 8.73 -23.78 0.41
CA PRO A 267 7.76 -24.49 -0.43
C PRO A 267 6.81 -23.56 -1.19
N SER A 268 6.58 -22.38 -0.66
CA SER A 268 5.72 -21.33 -1.23
C SER A 268 6.42 -19.98 -1.10
N PRO A 269 7.43 -19.69 -1.96
CA PRO A 269 8.23 -18.49 -1.84
C PRO A 269 7.38 -17.22 -2.07
N MET A 270 7.70 -16.12 -1.37
CA MET A 270 7.09 -14.80 -1.59
C MET A 270 7.52 -14.23 -2.94
N LEU A 271 8.79 -14.45 -3.30
CA LEU A 271 9.41 -13.99 -4.53
C LEU A 271 9.96 -15.19 -5.29
N ASP A 272 9.40 -15.48 -6.44
CA ASP A 272 9.94 -16.53 -7.30
C ASP A 272 11.27 -16.07 -7.94
N LEU A 273 12.37 -16.47 -7.31
CA LEU A 273 13.72 -16.10 -7.77
C LEU A 273 14.06 -16.71 -9.13
N THR A 274 13.31 -17.69 -9.63
CA THR A 274 13.54 -18.28 -10.95
C THR A 274 13.20 -17.30 -12.07
N LEU A 275 12.31 -16.33 -11.81
CA LEU A 275 11.96 -15.26 -12.76
C LEU A 275 13.18 -14.43 -13.16
N PHE A 276 14.15 -14.23 -12.25
CA PHE A 276 15.37 -13.50 -12.55
C PHE A 276 16.39 -14.29 -13.40
N ALA A 277 16.16 -15.60 -13.58
CA ALA A 277 16.94 -16.41 -14.52
C ALA A 277 16.54 -16.14 -15.98
N ASP A 278 15.32 -15.63 -16.22
CA ASP A 278 14.89 -15.17 -17.53
C ASP A 278 15.54 -13.83 -17.87
N ARG A 279 16.34 -13.79 -18.93
CA ARG A 279 17.06 -12.58 -19.38
C ARG A 279 16.13 -11.46 -19.78
N GLY A 280 14.93 -11.78 -20.32
CA GLY A 280 13.92 -10.77 -20.68
C GLY A 280 13.36 -10.09 -19.45
N PHE A 281 13.01 -10.86 -18.41
CA PHE A 281 12.53 -10.34 -17.14
C PHE A 281 13.62 -9.54 -16.40
N ALA A 282 14.85 -10.08 -16.33
CA ALA A 282 15.96 -9.41 -15.67
C ALA A 282 16.30 -8.06 -16.35
N ALA A 283 16.26 -7.99 -17.67
CA ALA A 283 16.51 -6.74 -18.41
C ALA A 283 15.36 -5.70 -18.28
N ALA A 284 14.14 -6.16 -17.98
CA ALA A 284 13.00 -5.25 -17.80
C ALA A 284 12.92 -4.68 -16.36
N THR A 285 13.60 -5.31 -15.40
CA THR A 285 13.54 -4.94 -13.96
C THR A 285 14.83 -4.30 -13.44
N GLY A 286 15.94 -4.38 -14.15
CA GLY A 286 17.24 -3.77 -13.82
C GLY A 286 17.51 -2.56 -14.68
#